data_c9cdd06cae6c3446937eeddccbf1a3c8
#
_entry.id   c9cdd06cae6c3446937eeddccbf1a3c8
#
_cell.length_a   1.000
_cell.length_b   1.000
_cell.length_c   1.000
_cell.angle_alpha   90.00
_cell.angle_beta   90.00
_cell.angle_gamma   90.00
#
_symmetry.space_group_name_H-M   'P 1'
#
loop_
_entity.id
_entity.type
_entity.pdbx_description
1 polymer ?
#
loop_
_entity_poly.entity_id
_entity_poly.type
_entity_poly.pdbx_seq_one_letter_code
_entity_poly.pdbx_strand_id
1 'polypeptide(L)'
;MKKIFVTTYNKKLYDQYAHQLITTYLATQQTLPMYVFVEDDPKSYPQINNVHYHNLFEFEPECKKFIERNKHRKVNNFFEDAIRFSYKVFAQSTAKKYGEKVYYIDSDCIFTKQIPDKWFDDCLPDNIFLSFYGRPKQYTEAGFVAFNNTRKVSLQFFKDYKDFYVKDTVYNIQRSGKNFWTDCHTLDSTRQLYQDNPEYSERTLGDGQMGHIIARDKFINPYIDHRKGRRKKQQHSPEWRKHQ
;
A
#
# COMPACT_ATOMS: atom_id res chain seq x y z
N MET A 1 7.99 -16.83 -10.56
CA MET A 1 7.35 -16.33 -9.32
C MET A 1 6.03 -15.66 -9.65
N LYS A 2 4.98 -15.97 -8.88
CA LYS A 2 3.66 -15.35 -9.05
C LYS A 2 3.68 -13.92 -8.55
N LYS A 3 3.50 -12.96 -9.46
CA LYS A 3 3.45 -11.52 -9.18
C LYS A 3 1.99 -11.06 -9.15
N ILE A 4 1.63 -10.18 -8.22
CA ILE A 4 0.26 -9.64 -8.11
C ILE A 4 0.28 -8.17 -7.72
N PHE A 5 -0.74 -7.40 -8.18
CA PHE A 5 -1.10 -6.14 -7.57
C PHE A 5 -2.03 -6.32 -6.39
N VAL A 6 -1.95 -5.44 -5.40
CA VAL A 6 -2.84 -5.41 -4.24
C VAL A 6 -3.27 -3.98 -3.93
N THR A 7 -4.54 -3.83 -3.58
CA THR A 7 -5.09 -2.58 -3.05
C THR A 7 -6.20 -2.85 -2.04
N THR A 8 -6.66 -1.82 -1.35
CA THR A 8 -7.80 -1.89 -0.42
C THR A 8 -8.64 -0.63 -0.49
N TYR A 9 -9.95 -0.80 -0.40
CA TYR A 9 -10.94 0.28 -0.31
C TYR A 9 -12.31 -0.28 0.07
N ASN A 10 -13.25 0.61 0.43
CA ASN A 10 -14.65 0.28 0.61
C ASN A 10 -15.52 0.81 -0.55
N LYS A 11 -16.79 0.45 -0.58
CA LYS A 11 -17.73 0.85 -1.62
C LYS A 11 -17.84 2.37 -1.77
N LYS A 12 -17.84 3.12 -0.66
CA LYS A 12 -17.83 4.58 -0.68
C LYS A 12 -16.62 5.16 -1.42
N LEU A 13 -15.43 4.65 -1.14
CA LEU A 13 -14.21 5.11 -1.82
C LEU A 13 -14.17 4.67 -3.28
N TYR A 14 -14.70 3.47 -3.58
CA TYR A 14 -14.86 2.99 -4.95
C TYR A 14 -15.71 3.96 -5.77
N ASP A 15 -16.89 4.32 -5.27
CA ASP A 15 -17.81 5.22 -5.98
C ASP A 15 -17.24 6.64 -6.11
N GLN A 16 -16.44 7.09 -5.16
CA GLN A 16 -15.86 8.42 -5.18
C GLN A 16 -14.66 8.55 -6.14
N TYR A 17 -13.77 7.55 -6.20
CA TYR A 17 -12.54 7.66 -7.00
C TYR A 17 -11.82 6.33 -7.31
N ALA A 18 -11.92 5.29 -6.46
CA ALA A 18 -11.10 4.08 -6.63
C ALA A 18 -11.51 3.25 -7.84
N HIS A 19 -12.76 3.42 -8.37
CA HIS A 19 -13.15 2.83 -9.64
C HIS A 19 -12.21 3.22 -10.79
N GLN A 20 -11.56 4.39 -10.72
CA GLN A 20 -10.63 4.85 -11.75
C GLN A 20 -9.33 4.04 -11.78
N LEU A 21 -8.87 3.51 -10.62
CA LEU A 21 -7.76 2.56 -10.59
C LEU A 21 -8.11 1.32 -11.43
N ILE A 22 -9.30 0.76 -11.23
CA ILE A 22 -9.76 -0.42 -11.97
C ILE A 22 -9.98 -0.11 -13.46
N THR A 23 -10.62 1.03 -13.77
CA THR A 23 -10.84 1.47 -15.15
C THR A 23 -9.51 1.63 -15.91
N THR A 24 -8.52 2.26 -15.30
CA THR A 24 -7.22 2.47 -15.94
C THR A 24 -6.36 1.20 -15.97
N TYR A 25 -6.50 0.31 -14.97
CA TYR A 25 -5.89 -1.03 -15.00
C TYR A 25 -6.32 -1.80 -16.25
N LEU A 26 -7.61 -1.78 -16.57
CA LEU A 26 -8.15 -2.42 -17.77
C LEU A 26 -7.72 -1.70 -19.06
N ALA A 27 -7.89 -0.38 -19.10
CA ALA A 27 -7.59 0.43 -20.28
C ALA A 27 -6.11 0.34 -20.70
N THR A 28 -5.21 0.18 -19.74
CA THR A 28 -3.76 0.02 -19.98
C THR A 28 -3.31 -1.43 -20.09
N GLN A 29 -4.24 -2.39 -20.08
CA GLN A 29 -4.00 -3.82 -20.29
C GLN A 29 -2.92 -4.40 -19.36
N GLN A 30 -3.01 -4.10 -18.05
CA GLN A 30 -2.06 -4.62 -17.08
C GLN A 30 -2.08 -6.16 -17.04
N THR A 31 -0.90 -6.78 -16.98
CA THR A 31 -0.73 -8.24 -17.06
C THR A 31 -0.87 -8.95 -15.72
N LEU A 32 -0.46 -8.30 -14.62
CA LEU A 32 -0.54 -8.92 -13.29
C LEU A 32 -1.98 -8.90 -12.76
N PRO A 33 -2.47 -10.01 -12.15
CA PRO A 33 -3.78 -10.00 -11.50
C PRO A 33 -3.81 -9.00 -10.33
N MET A 34 -4.97 -8.36 -10.14
CA MET A 34 -5.21 -7.41 -9.06
C MET A 34 -6.09 -8.05 -7.98
N TYR A 35 -5.59 -8.07 -6.76
CA TYR A 35 -6.32 -8.51 -5.57
C TYR A 35 -6.76 -7.28 -4.76
N VAL A 36 -8.07 -7.16 -4.59
CA VAL A 36 -8.68 -6.03 -3.91
C VAL A 36 -9.31 -6.52 -2.62
N PHE A 37 -8.79 -6.05 -1.48
CA PHE A 37 -9.36 -6.37 -0.18
C PHE A 37 -10.33 -5.26 0.22
N VAL A 38 -11.64 -5.58 0.23
CA VAL A 38 -12.71 -4.65 0.54
C VAL A 38 -13.25 -4.83 1.95
N GLU A 39 -13.79 -3.75 2.51
CA GLU A 39 -14.35 -3.73 3.88
C GLU A 39 -15.80 -4.22 3.91
N ASP A 40 -16.42 -4.37 2.74
CA ASP A 40 -17.83 -4.69 2.53
C ASP A 40 -18.00 -5.93 1.63
N ASP A 41 -19.21 -6.19 1.12
CA ASP A 41 -19.49 -7.37 0.31
C ASP A 41 -18.76 -7.29 -1.05
N PRO A 42 -17.85 -8.25 -1.36
CA PRO A 42 -17.17 -8.33 -2.64
C PRO A 42 -18.10 -8.38 -3.86
N LYS A 43 -19.33 -8.88 -3.70
CA LYS A 43 -20.33 -8.95 -4.76
C LYS A 43 -20.91 -7.58 -5.15
N SER A 44 -20.71 -6.55 -4.32
CA SER A 44 -21.13 -5.18 -4.62
C SER A 44 -20.25 -4.46 -5.66
N TYR A 45 -19.16 -5.11 -6.09
CA TYR A 45 -18.22 -4.59 -7.08
C TYR A 45 -18.36 -5.30 -8.43
N PRO A 46 -18.01 -4.63 -9.56
CA PRO A 46 -18.05 -5.25 -10.87
C PRO A 46 -17.17 -6.50 -10.92
N GLN A 47 -17.74 -7.61 -11.40
CA GLN A 47 -16.98 -8.84 -11.62
C GLN A 47 -16.20 -8.70 -12.93
N ILE A 48 -14.88 -8.55 -12.80
CA ILE A 48 -13.98 -8.22 -13.90
C ILE A 48 -12.90 -9.30 -13.96
N ASN A 49 -12.63 -9.79 -15.15
CA ASN A 49 -11.57 -10.75 -15.35
C ASN A 49 -10.22 -10.19 -14.84
N ASN A 50 -9.45 -11.02 -14.16
CA ASN A 50 -8.14 -10.67 -13.58
C ASN A 50 -8.18 -9.65 -12.40
N VAL A 51 -9.40 -9.31 -11.88
CA VAL A 51 -9.61 -8.51 -10.66
C VAL A 51 -10.37 -9.35 -9.64
N HIS A 52 -9.75 -9.62 -8.50
CA HIS A 52 -10.26 -10.52 -7.46
C HIS A 52 -10.62 -9.74 -6.21
N TYR A 53 -11.92 -9.63 -5.91
CA TYR A 53 -12.43 -8.97 -4.71
C TYR A 53 -12.55 -9.97 -3.56
N HIS A 54 -12.02 -9.60 -2.39
CA HIS A 54 -12.07 -10.39 -1.16
C HIS A 54 -12.53 -9.52 0.01
N ASN A 55 -13.37 -10.05 0.89
CA ASN A 55 -13.70 -9.35 2.13
C ASN A 55 -12.49 -9.39 3.09
N LEU A 56 -11.97 -8.22 3.44
CA LEU A 56 -10.80 -8.11 4.30
C LEU A 56 -11.03 -8.77 5.67
N PHE A 57 -12.22 -8.63 6.23
CA PHE A 57 -12.52 -9.11 7.58
C PHE A 57 -12.68 -10.62 7.69
N GLU A 58 -13.00 -11.30 6.57
CA GLU A 58 -13.00 -12.77 6.51
C GLU A 58 -11.58 -13.32 6.57
N PHE A 59 -10.62 -12.63 5.93
CA PHE A 59 -9.22 -13.05 5.91
C PHE A 59 -8.41 -12.55 7.08
N GLU A 60 -8.77 -11.39 7.63
CA GLU A 60 -8.09 -10.73 8.74
C GLU A 60 -9.11 -10.30 9.83
N PRO A 61 -9.66 -11.24 10.59
CA PRO A 61 -10.63 -10.92 11.65
C PRO A 61 -10.05 -10.01 12.74
N GLU A 62 -8.72 -10.01 12.92
CA GLU A 62 -8.06 -9.10 13.84
C GLU A 62 -8.17 -7.63 13.41
N CYS A 63 -8.28 -7.36 12.11
CA CYS A 63 -8.59 -6.02 11.62
C CYS A 63 -9.94 -5.54 12.13
N LYS A 64 -10.98 -6.37 11.99
CA LYS A 64 -12.32 -6.06 12.51
C LYS A 64 -12.31 -5.85 14.02
N LYS A 65 -11.64 -6.73 14.78
CA LYS A 65 -11.50 -6.58 16.23
C LYS A 65 -10.80 -5.27 16.62
N PHE A 66 -9.74 -4.89 15.90
CA PHE A 66 -9.04 -3.62 16.14
C PHE A 66 -9.99 -2.43 15.94
N ILE A 67 -10.76 -2.41 14.87
CA ILE A 67 -11.71 -1.34 14.55
C ILE A 67 -12.78 -1.25 15.64
N GLU A 68 -13.43 -2.37 15.99
CA GLU A 68 -14.49 -2.40 17.01
C GLU A 68 -14.00 -1.89 18.38
N ARG A 69 -12.80 -2.27 18.78
CA ARG A 69 -12.15 -1.84 20.02
C ARG A 69 -11.83 -0.34 20.04
N ASN A 70 -11.56 0.26 18.87
CA ASN A 70 -11.01 1.61 18.75
C ASN A 70 -11.96 2.61 18.09
N LYS A 71 -13.16 2.21 17.62
CA LYS A 71 -14.12 3.09 16.90
C LYS A 71 -14.56 4.33 17.67
N HIS A 72 -14.42 4.32 19.01
CA HIS A 72 -14.80 5.44 19.86
C HIS A 72 -13.65 6.41 20.14
N ARG A 73 -12.43 6.10 19.67
CA ARG A 73 -11.29 7.00 19.84
C ARG A 73 -11.48 8.27 19.02
N LYS A 74 -11.21 9.39 19.68
CA LYS A 74 -11.24 10.70 19.00
C LYS A 74 -10.10 10.81 17.99
N VAL A 75 -10.42 11.19 16.78
CA VAL A 75 -9.47 11.51 15.70
C VAL A 75 -9.34 13.02 15.63
N ASN A 76 -8.20 13.57 16.02
CA ASN A 76 -7.98 15.04 16.02
C ASN A 76 -7.51 15.53 14.64
N ASN A 77 -6.78 14.72 13.90
CA ASN A 77 -6.26 15.04 12.57
C ASN A 77 -6.00 13.78 11.74
N PHE A 78 -5.64 13.98 10.47
CA PHE A 78 -5.39 12.90 9.52
C PHE A 78 -4.33 11.87 10.00
N PHE A 79 -3.28 12.32 10.69
CA PHE A 79 -2.20 11.42 11.14
C PHE A 79 -2.56 10.59 12.39
N GLU A 80 -3.67 10.90 13.05
CA GLU A 80 -4.17 10.21 14.24
C GLU A 80 -5.34 9.25 13.92
N ASP A 81 -5.61 8.98 12.65
CA ASP A 81 -6.69 8.06 12.23
C ASP A 81 -6.14 6.63 12.01
N ALA A 82 -5.77 5.96 13.12
CA ALA A 82 -5.21 4.60 13.06
C ALA A 82 -6.14 3.59 12.37
N ILE A 83 -7.46 3.74 12.53
CA ILE A 83 -8.45 2.85 11.90
C ILE A 83 -8.32 2.94 10.38
N ARG A 84 -8.31 4.13 9.80
CA ARG A 84 -8.16 4.36 8.36
C ARG A 84 -6.93 3.66 7.79
N PHE A 85 -5.82 3.69 8.50
CA PHE A 85 -4.55 3.16 8.02
C PHE A 85 -4.38 1.67 8.29
N SER A 86 -5.14 1.09 9.23
CA SER A 86 -5.08 -0.33 9.55
C SER A 86 -5.45 -1.22 8.36
N TYR A 87 -6.48 -0.86 7.60
CA TYR A 87 -6.96 -1.63 6.45
C TYR A 87 -5.82 -1.97 5.48
N LYS A 88 -4.95 -1.01 5.20
CA LYS A 88 -3.82 -1.19 4.30
C LYS A 88 -2.83 -2.23 4.83
N VAL A 89 -2.46 -2.13 6.12
CA VAL A 89 -1.51 -3.04 6.76
C VAL A 89 -2.03 -4.48 6.75
N PHE A 90 -3.30 -4.67 7.05
CA PHE A 90 -3.92 -5.99 7.02
C PHE A 90 -4.05 -6.53 5.59
N ALA A 91 -4.43 -5.70 4.61
CA ALA A 91 -4.49 -6.09 3.20
C ALA A 91 -3.12 -6.51 2.64
N GLN A 92 -2.06 -5.74 2.91
CA GLN A 92 -0.69 -6.10 2.53
C GLN A 92 -0.25 -7.42 3.15
N SER A 93 -0.57 -7.63 4.43
CA SER A 93 -0.18 -8.84 5.17
C SER A 93 -0.90 -10.10 4.66
N THR A 94 -2.18 -9.98 4.31
CA THR A 94 -2.97 -11.11 3.77
C THR A 94 -2.60 -11.46 2.33
N ALA A 95 -2.14 -10.49 1.55
CA ALA A 95 -1.80 -10.65 0.15
C ALA A 95 -0.72 -11.71 -0.11
N LYS A 96 0.12 -12.00 0.87
CA LYS A 96 1.13 -13.07 0.79
C LYS A 96 0.56 -14.46 0.46
N LYS A 97 -0.73 -14.70 0.75
CA LYS A 97 -1.42 -15.96 0.43
C LYS A 97 -1.64 -16.14 -1.09
N TYR A 98 -1.59 -15.05 -1.84
CA TYR A 98 -1.98 -15.02 -3.26
C TYR A 98 -0.82 -14.81 -4.22
N GLY A 99 0.27 -14.17 -3.77
CA GLY A 99 1.43 -13.87 -4.60
C GLY A 99 2.76 -14.02 -3.88
N GLU A 100 3.77 -14.48 -4.62
CA GLU A 100 5.15 -14.55 -4.15
C GLU A 100 5.80 -13.15 -4.13
N LYS A 101 5.50 -12.32 -5.15
CA LYS A 101 5.85 -10.90 -5.19
C LYS A 101 4.57 -10.07 -5.22
N VAL A 102 4.40 -9.20 -4.25
CA VAL A 102 3.21 -8.36 -4.03
C VAL A 102 3.57 -6.92 -4.25
N TYR A 103 2.85 -6.23 -5.13
CA TYR A 103 3.00 -4.80 -5.43
C TYR A 103 1.75 -4.08 -4.93
N TYR A 104 1.84 -3.48 -3.74
CA TYR A 104 0.74 -2.70 -3.19
C TYR A 104 0.69 -1.33 -3.83
N ILE A 105 -0.52 -0.89 -4.18
CA ILE A 105 -0.81 0.41 -4.77
C ILE A 105 -2.01 1.05 -4.07
N ASP A 106 -1.92 2.34 -3.72
CA ASP A 106 -3.06 3.06 -3.12
C ASP A 106 -4.23 3.19 -4.10
N SER A 107 -5.44 3.10 -3.58
CA SER A 107 -6.68 3.14 -4.38
C SER A 107 -6.95 4.48 -5.08
N ASP A 108 -6.20 5.54 -4.77
CA ASP A 108 -6.24 6.83 -5.45
C ASP A 108 -5.14 7.00 -6.53
N CYS A 109 -4.46 5.90 -6.86
CA CYS A 109 -3.59 5.81 -8.03
C CYS A 109 -4.40 5.51 -9.31
N ILE A 110 -3.81 5.84 -10.46
CA ILE A 110 -4.25 5.39 -11.78
C ILE A 110 -3.06 4.88 -12.59
N PHE A 111 -3.32 3.92 -13.47
CA PHE A 111 -2.35 3.48 -14.46
C PHE A 111 -2.38 4.41 -15.67
N THR A 112 -1.22 4.78 -16.19
CA THR A 112 -1.07 5.65 -17.35
C THR A 112 -0.57 4.90 -18.58
N LYS A 113 0.14 3.79 -18.38
CA LYS A 113 0.63 2.87 -19.39
C LYS A 113 0.70 1.45 -18.82
N GLN A 114 0.78 0.45 -19.72
CA GLN A 114 1.11 -0.92 -19.32
C GLN A 114 2.52 -0.94 -18.71
N ILE A 115 2.65 -1.60 -17.56
CA ILE A 115 3.93 -1.82 -16.89
C ILE A 115 4.59 -3.06 -17.53
N PRO A 116 5.80 -2.95 -18.08
CA PRO A 116 6.49 -4.11 -18.67
C PRO A 116 7.01 -5.06 -17.58
N ASP A 117 7.09 -6.36 -17.89
CA ASP A 117 7.50 -7.40 -16.93
C ASP A 117 8.86 -7.11 -16.29
N LYS A 118 9.82 -6.63 -17.10
CA LYS A 118 11.15 -6.24 -16.60
C LYS A 118 11.10 -5.19 -15.49
N TRP A 119 10.15 -4.26 -15.54
CA TRP A 119 9.99 -3.23 -14.52
C TRP A 119 9.74 -3.85 -13.13
N PHE A 120 8.93 -4.91 -13.06
CA PHE A 120 8.64 -5.58 -11.79
C PHE A 120 9.88 -6.24 -11.19
N ASP A 121 10.75 -6.82 -12.02
CA ASP A 121 11.98 -7.42 -11.55
C ASP A 121 13.02 -6.35 -11.15
N ASP A 122 13.08 -5.25 -11.89
CA ASP A 122 13.88 -4.10 -11.52
C ASP A 122 13.35 -3.41 -10.24
N CYS A 123 12.03 -3.39 -10.03
CA CYS A 123 11.40 -2.85 -8.83
C CYS A 123 11.71 -3.69 -7.59
N LEU A 124 11.55 -5.00 -7.70
CA LEU A 124 11.72 -5.94 -6.58
C LEU A 124 12.59 -7.13 -7.02
N PRO A 125 13.94 -7.00 -7.01
CA PRO A 125 14.86 -8.10 -7.25
C PRO A 125 14.65 -9.27 -6.28
N ASP A 126 15.05 -10.48 -6.68
CA ASP A 126 14.79 -11.71 -5.90
C ASP A 126 15.49 -11.73 -4.54
N ASN A 127 16.63 -11.07 -4.43
CA ASN A 127 17.38 -10.94 -3.17
C ASN A 127 16.85 -9.85 -2.23
N ILE A 128 15.91 -9.01 -2.66
CA ILE A 128 15.32 -7.94 -1.85
C ILE A 128 13.98 -8.41 -1.29
N PHE A 129 13.75 -8.20 0.01
CA PHE A 129 12.45 -8.46 0.66
C PHE A 129 11.47 -7.32 0.45
N LEU A 130 11.91 -6.08 0.62
CA LEU A 130 11.05 -4.89 0.63
C LEU A 130 11.61 -3.81 -0.28
N SER A 131 10.77 -3.33 -1.21
CA SER A 131 11.05 -2.12 -1.99
C SER A 131 10.00 -1.04 -1.70
N PHE A 132 10.45 0.19 -1.49
CA PHE A 132 9.60 1.31 -1.07
C PHE A 132 10.19 2.65 -1.51
N TYR A 133 9.41 3.73 -1.37
CA TYR A 133 9.89 5.09 -1.60
C TYR A 133 10.30 5.76 -0.29
N GLY A 134 11.61 5.78 0.01
CA GLY A 134 12.19 6.55 1.11
C GLY A 134 12.20 8.05 0.79
N ARG A 135 11.96 8.88 1.80
CA ARG A 135 12.02 10.35 1.68
C ARG A 135 12.95 10.90 2.76
N PRO A 136 13.99 11.68 2.40
CA PRO A 136 14.88 12.29 3.38
C PRO A 136 14.08 13.12 4.39
N LYS A 137 14.38 12.95 5.69
CA LYS A 137 13.73 13.69 6.79
C LYS A 137 12.21 13.54 6.90
N GLN A 138 11.59 12.63 6.13
CA GLN A 138 10.16 12.30 6.21
C GLN A 138 9.98 10.80 6.42
N TYR A 139 8.73 10.40 6.65
CA TYR A 139 8.33 9.00 6.66
C TYR A 139 8.30 8.42 5.24
N THR A 140 8.41 7.09 5.14
CA THR A 140 8.28 6.34 3.89
C THR A 140 6.96 6.70 3.17
N GLU A 141 7.02 6.81 1.85
CA GLU A 141 5.81 6.91 1.03
C GLU A 141 5.22 5.51 0.83
N ALA A 142 4.12 5.23 1.51
CA ALA A 142 3.48 3.92 1.48
C ALA A 142 2.37 3.78 0.41
N GLY A 143 2.19 4.77 -0.46
CA GLY A 143 1.24 4.68 -1.58
C GLY A 143 1.64 3.66 -2.66
N PHE A 144 2.92 3.26 -2.66
CA PHE A 144 3.44 2.12 -3.39
C PHE A 144 4.51 1.42 -2.56
N VAL A 145 4.33 0.11 -2.34
CA VAL A 145 5.28 -0.74 -1.61
C VAL A 145 5.28 -2.14 -2.24
N ALA A 146 6.45 -2.75 -2.39
CA ALA A 146 6.56 -4.10 -2.93
C ALA A 146 7.25 -5.06 -1.94
N PHE A 147 6.67 -6.27 -1.80
CA PHE A 147 7.16 -7.31 -0.88
C PHE A 147 7.46 -8.61 -1.63
N ASN A 148 8.61 -9.21 -1.34
CA ASN A 148 8.98 -10.54 -1.81
C ASN A 148 8.71 -11.58 -0.71
N ASN A 149 7.57 -12.25 -0.82
CA ASN A 149 7.09 -13.21 0.18
C ASN A 149 7.86 -14.54 0.19
N THR A 150 8.77 -14.76 -0.76
CA THR A 150 9.63 -15.95 -0.77
C THR A 150 10.80 -15.82 0.22
N ARG A 151 11.05 -14.60 0.72
CA ARG A 151 12.10 -14.36 1.71
C ARG A 151 11.67 -14.91 3.08
N LYS A 152 12.58 -15.55 3.79
CA LYS A 152 12.33 -16.19 5.10
C LYS A 152 11.76 -15.22 6.14
N VAL A 153 12.20 -13.96 6.08
CA VAL A 153 11.78 -12.91 7.00
C VAL A 153 10.29 -12.53 6.85
N SER A 154 9.68 -12.82 5.69
CA SER A 154 8.33 -12.36 5.32
C SER A 154 7.27 -12.68 6.38
N LEU A 155 7.24 -13.93 6.88
CA LEU A 155 6.21 -14.36 7.82
C LEU A 155 6.24 -13.55 9.12
N GLN A 156 7.45 -13.40 9.69
CA GLN A 156 7.61 -12.69 10.96
C GLN A 156 7.43 -11.18 10.76
N PHE A 157 7.94 -10.62 9.66
CA PHE A 157 7.76 -9.20 9.35
C PHE A 157 6.27 -8.80 9.30
N PHE A 158 5.44 -9.55 8.57
CA PHE A 158 4.01 -9.24 8.49
C PHE A 158 3.27 -9.49 9.79
N LYS A 159 3.74 -10.43 10.62
CA LYS A 159 3.21 -10.60 11.97
C LYS A 159 3.48 -9.34 12.81
N ASP A 160 4.73 -8.89 12.87
CA ASP A 160 5.12 -7.73 13.66
C ASP A 160 4.50 -6.43 13.11
N TYR A 161 4.36 -6.31 11.80
CA TYR A 161 3.68 -5.18 11.15
C TYR A 161 2.21 -5.07 11.57
N LYS A 162 1.49 -6.20 11.63
CA LYS A 162 0.10 -6.23 12.12
C LYS A 162 0.01 -6.06 13.64
N ASP A 163 0.99 -6.54 14.39
CA ASP A 163 0.98 -6.51 15.85
C ASP A 163 0.87 -5.08 16.40
N PHE A 164 1.32 -4.06 15.67
CA PHE A 164 1.07 -2.67 16.05
C PHE A 164 -0.42 -2.36 16.22
N TYR A 165 -1.27 -2.94 15.38
CA TYR A 165 -2.73 -2.77 15.45
C TYR A 165 -3.38 -3.83 16.35
N VAL A 166 -2.97 -5.08 16.26
CA VAL A 166 -3.53 -6.18 17.08
C VAL A 166 -3.34 -5.90 18.57
N LYS A 167 -2.21 -5.32 18.96
CA LYS A 167 -1.83 -5.00 20.35
C LYS A 167 -2.08 -3.54 20.74
N ASP A 168 -2.72 -2.74 19.87
CA ASP A 168 -2.96 -1.30 20.07
C ASP A 168 -1.68 -0.45 20.28
N THR A 169 -0.49 -0.98 19.99
CA THR A 169 0.79 -0.26 20.17
C THR A 169 1.04 0.79 19.09
N VAL A 170 0.25 0.81 18.03
CA VAL A 170 0.23 1.90 17.03
C VAL A 170 0.05 3.27 17.69
N TYR A 171 -0.70 3.34 18.79
CA TYR A 171 -0.94 4.58 19.54
C TYR A 171 0.29 5.11 20.29
N ASN A 172 1.35 4.31 20.40
CA ASN A 172 2.62 4.71 20.99
C ASN A 172 3.58 5.33 19.94
N ILE A 173 3.22 5.31 18.65
CA ILE A 173 4.08 5.87 17.60
C ILE A 173 4.03 7.39 17.66
N GLN A 174 5.16 7.97 18.04
CA GLN A 174 5.36 9.42 18.13
C GLN A 174 6.64 9.85 17.39
N ARG A 175 6.61 11.06 16.84
CA ARG A 175 7.78 11.70 16.24
C ARG A 175 7.78 13.17 16.61
N SER A 176 8.87 13.65 17.20
CA SER A 176 8.98 15.05 17.65
C SER A 176 7.80 15.49 18.53
N GLY A 177 7.38 14.64 19.48
CA GLY A 177 6.28 14.90 20.41
C GLY A 177 4.87 14.91 19.81
N LYS A 178 4.71 14.51 18.55
CA LYS A 178 3.40 14.41 17.87
C LYS A 178 3.05 12.96 17.55
N ASN A 179 1.76 12.65 17.57
CA ASN A 179 1.24 11.33 17.23
C ASN A 179 1.21 11.10 15.72
N PHE A 180 1.64 9.90 15.29
CA PHE A 180 1.64 9.49 13.88
C PHE A 180 1.22 8.03 13.74
N TRP A 181 -0.08 7.79 13.72
CA TRP A 181 -0.68 6.44 13.70
C TRP A 181 -1.03 5.99 12.28
N THR A 182 -0.16 6.31 11.33
CA THR A 182 -0.36 5.98 9.91
C THR A 182 0.39 4.72 9.50
N ASP A 183 -0.04 4.11 8.40
CA ASP A 183 0.62 2.99 7.74
C ASP A 183 2.09 3.27 7.40
N CYS A 184 2.40 4.50 6.97
CA CYS A 184 3.77 4.93 6.67
C CYS A 184 4.68 4.82 7.90
N HIS A 185 4.23 5.32 9.06
CA HIS A 185 5.01 5.29 10.29
C HIS A 185 5.06 3.91 10.91
N THR A 186 3.97 3.12 10.79
CA THR A 186 3.96 1.72 11.21
C THR A 186 4.94 0.90 10.36
N LEU A 187 5.00 1.14 9.05
CA LEU A 187 5.97 0.50 8.16
C LEU A 187 7.40 0.86 8.59
N ASP A 188 7.70 2.13 8.82
CA ASP A 188 9.02 2.59 9.27
C ASP A 188 9.40 1.97 10.62
N SER A 189 8.47 1.93 11.58
CA SER A 189 8.72 1.29 12.88
C SER A 189 8.98 -0.21 12.74
N THR A 190 8.24 -0.90 11.87
CA THR A 190 8.49 -2.32 11.61
C THR A 190 9.85 -2.54 10.97
N ARG A 191 10.22 -1.76 9.93
CA ARG A 191 11.53 -1.84 9.27
C ARG A 191 12.70 -1.68 10.26
N GLN A 192 12.56 -0.76 11.22
CA GLN A 192 13.56 -0.54 12.26
C GLN A 192 13.84 -1.79 13.11
N LEU A 193 12.83 -2.63 13.38
CA LEU A 193 13.01 -3.89 14.11
C LEU A 193 13.89 -4.91 13.36
N TYR A 194 14.08 -4.71 12.05
CA TYR A 194 14.74 -5.67 11.18
C TYR A 194 16.10 -5.20 10.64
N GLN A 195 16.57 -4.00 10.99
CA GLN A 195 17.80 -3.42 10.42
C GLN A 195 19.04 -4.33 10.63
N ASP A 196 19.09 -5.02 11.77
CA ASP A 196 20.22 -5.92 12.12
C ASP A 196 19.92 -7.40 11.80
N ASN A 197 18.79 -7.70 11.15
CA ASN A 197 18.43 -9.07 10.79
C ASN A 197 19.08 -9.45 9.45
N PRO A 198 19.98 -10.47 9.40
CA PRO A 198 20.71 -10.85 8.18
C PRO A 198 19.80 -11.39 7.06
N GLU A 199 18.59 -11.85 7.38
CA GLU A 199 17.61 -12.32 6.41
C GLU A 199 16.75 -11.18 5.83
N TYR A 200 16.84 -9.98 6.43
CA TYR A 200 16.14 -8.79 5.95
C TYR A 200 16.97 -8.04 4.92
N SER A 201 16.33 -7.66 3.85
CA SER A 201 16.93 -6.84 2.80
C SER A 201 15.90 -5.85 2.27
N GLU A 202 16.26 -4.59 2.21
CA GLU A 202 15.38 -3.55 1.69
C GLU A 202 16.09 -2.65 0.68
N ARG A 203 15.32 -2.01 -0.19
CA ARG A 203 15.83 -0.94 -1.03
C ARG A 203 14.82 0.20 -1.15
N THR A 204 15.31 1.41 -1.15
CA THR A 204 14.53 2.56 -1.55
C THR A 204 14.50 2.66 -3.07
N LEU A 205 13.32 2.91 -3.62
CA LEU A 205 13.11 3.26 -5.02
C LEU A 205 13.32 4.77 -5.20
N GLY A 206 13.62 5.19 -6.40
CA GLY A 206 13.84 6.60 -6.75
C GLY A 206 15.10 7.20 -6.14
N ASP A 207 15.22 8.51 -6.26
CA ASP A 207 16.39 9.30 -5.86
C ASP A 207 16.27 9.98 -4.49
N GLY A 208 15.29 9.58 -3.68
CA GLY A 208 15.06 10.14 -2.36
C GLY A 208 14.43 11.53 -2.35
N GLN A 209 13.77 11.94 -3.43
CA GLN A 209 13.08 13.23 -3.50
C GLN A 209 12.02 13.39 -2.40
N MET A 210 11.77 14.64 -2.05
CA MET A 210 10.75 15.04 -1.07
C MET A 210 9.38 15.20 -1.71
N GLY A 211 8.35 15.20 -0.86
CA GLY A 211 6.97 15.53 -1.26
C GLY A 211 6.25 14.37 -1.93
N HIS A 212 5.62 14.63 -3.08
CA HIS A 212 4.75 13.68 -3.79
C HIS A 212 5.58 12.81 -4.76
N ILE A 213 6.40 11.92 -4.19
CA ILE A 213 7.45 11.20 -4.92
C ILE A 213 6.90 10.29 -6.02
N ILE A 214 5.83 9.52 -5.80
CA ILE A 214 5.26 8.61 -6.81
C ILE A 214 4.89 9.36 -8.11
N ALA A 215 4.37 10.58 -8.00
CA ALA A 215 4.00 11.38 -9.16
C ALA A 215 5.19 12.06 -9.87
N ARG A 216 6.40 11.97 -9.31
CA ARG A 216 7.60 12.69 -9.81
C ARG A 216 8.73 11.76 -10.22
N ASP A 217 8.83 10.61 -9.56
CA ASP A 217 9.95 9.70 -9.73
C ASP A 217 9.92 9.03 -11.10
N LYS A 218 11.02 9.11 -11.85
CA LYS A 218 11.14 8.64 -13.24
C LYS A 218 10.99 7.13 -13.40
N PHE A 219 11.14 6.37 -12.34
CA PHE A 219 10.99 4.91 -12.38
C PHE A 219 9.51 4.49 -12.39
N ILE A 220 8.64 5.17 -11.61
CA ILE A 220 7.22 4.78 -11.49
C ILE A 220 6.26 5.73 -12.23
N ASN A 221 6.56 7.03 -12.30
CA ASN A 221 5.70 8.04 -12.87
C ASN A 221 5.27 7.78 -14.34
N PRO A 222 6.08 7.12 -15.20
CA PRO A 222 5.61 6.78 -16.56
C PRO A 222 4.41 5.83 -16.59
N TYR A 223 4.19 5.08 -15.51
CA TYR A 223 3.20 4.01 -15.43
C TYR A 223 2.07 4.28 -14.45
N ILE A 224 2.33 5.06 -13.40
CA ILE A 224 1.40 5.29 -12.29
C ILE A 224 1.41 6.76 -11.90
N ASP A 225 0.21 7.36 -11.85
CA ASP A 225 0.00 8.68 -11.24
C ASP A 225 -0.76 8.51 -9.91
N HIS A 226 -0.24 9.07 -8.82
CA HIS A 226 -0.84 9.02 -7.50
C HIS A 226 -1.54 10.34 -7.19
N ARG A 227 -2.88 10.36 -7.20
CA ARG A 227 -3.71 11.57 -7.10
C ARG A 227 -4.14 11.91 -5.68
N LYS A 228 -3.20 12.07 -4.76
CA LYS A 228 -3.45 12.39 -3.35
C LYS A 228 -4.41 13.57 -3.12
N GLY A 229 -5.23 13.44 -2.08
CA GLY A 229 -6.06 14.53 -1.55
C GLY A 229 -7.05 15.07 -2.57
N ARG A 230 -7.06 16.39 -2.80
CA ARG A 230 -7.98 17.06 -3.74
C ARG A 230 -7.79 16.64 -5.21
N ARG A 231 -6.62 16.07 -5.56
CA ARG A 231 -6.30 15.62 -6.93
C ARG A 231 -7.08 14.38 -7.36
N LYS A 232 -7.72 13.65 -6.44
CA LYS A 232 -8.53 12.44 -6.72
C LYS A 232 -9.64 12.68 -7.75
N LYS A 233 -10.11 13.91 -7.87
CA LYS A 233 -11.14 14.32 -8.86
C LYS A 233 -10.55 14.81 -10.20
N GLN A 234 -9.24 14.91 -10.32
CA GLN A 234 -8.56 15.37 -11.54
C GLN A 234 -8.19 14.18 -12.42
N GLN A 235 -8.04 14.41 -13.72
CA GLN A 235 -7.57 13.37 -14.64
C GLN A 235 -6.16 12.91 -14.26
N HIS A 236 -5.26 13.86 -14.01
CA HIS A 236 -3.88 13.63 -13.58
C HIS A 236 -3.48 14.62 -12.49
N SER A 237 -2.52 14.22 -11.65
CA SER A 237 -1.94 15.14 -10.69
C SER A 237 -1.10 16.23 -11.40
N PRO A 238 -1.06 17.47 -10.88
CA PRO A 238 -0.20 18.51 -11.46
C PRO A 238 1.28 18.14 -11.44
N GLU A 239 1.71 17.41 -10.42
CA GLU A 239 3.09 16.93 -10.28
C GLU A 239 3.43 15.92 -11.38
N TRP A 240 2.53 14.99 -11.67
CA TRP A 240 2.70 14.01 -12.74
C TRP A 240 2.85 14.69 -14.11
N ARG A 241 1.97 15.66 -14.42
CA ARG A 241 2.02 16.40 -15.71
C ARG A 241 3.34 17.13 -15.96
N LYS A 242 4.02 17.58 -14.90
CA LYS A 242 5.29 18.30 -15.00
C LYS A 242 6.48 17.39 -15.31
N HIS A 243 6.33 16.10 -15.17
CA HIS A 243 7.40 15.11 -15.27
C HIS A 243 7.18 14.06 -16.39
N GLN A 244 6.25 14.35 -17.32
CA GLN A 244 6.00 13.56 -18.55
C GLN A 244 6.85 14.00 -19.72
#